data_170010ddc8e0b8952fde804f6358acc7
#
_entry.id   170010ddc8e0b8952fde804f6358acc7
#
_cell.length_a   1.000
_cell.length_b   1.000
_cell.length_c   1.000
_cell.angle_alpha   90.00
_cell.angle_beta   90.00
_cell.angle_gamma   90.00
#
_symmetry.space_group_name_H-M   'P 1'
#
loop_
_entity.id
_entity.type
_entity.pdbx_description
1 polymer ?
#
loop_
_entity_poly.entity_id
_entity_poly.type
_entity_poly.pdbx_seq_one_letter_code
_entity_poly.pdbx_strand_id
1 'polypeptide(L)'
;MSQAKSSTLRQLLVQAEETFRCQDAFRYKVKVSDKEGKKQVEIQAKTYQELRQDTQKVSALLETLGERGSHIAIIGATSYSWVVSYFGIVNSGRVAVPLDALLPSEDICELIRRADVEILIFDGSKSAVAAAAKQACPQLRYLISMEESLSPKAGDLKDLLFLWEELKKQQEGYSYEPAPTDLATIMFTSGTTGKSKGVMLTHRNLAENATCLDMGFAHGTVVMSVLPIHHAYCLSMDILKTLSLGSAICINDSLMRVAKNIKLFEPEMMLMVPLMIETLAKKLEETAWIPAPLVKARVFGRQFKSICSGGAYLNPAYVETFAKYGITIYQGYGMTECSPVISSNYIGNMKAGSVGKLMPNCEAKIVDEELWVKGSSVMQGYYRMPRETAETLEDGWLKTGDLGYVDEEGFVFLTGRKKNLIITPNGENVSPEEIENKLGENRLVQEVLVREKKGVIEAEIFPDYEYAKKKKIKDIREGLQQMIDEYNKQAPLYKRIYALQIREKEFEKNTTRKIKRF
;
A
#
# COMPACT_ATOMS: atom_id res chain seq x y z
N MET A 1 -6.78 -24.52 -11.66
CA MET A 1 -5.46 -25.01 -11.17
C MET A 1 -5.19 -24.32 -9.86
N SER A 2 -4.75 -25.04 -8.82
CA SER A 2 -4.35 -24.38 -7.56
C SER A 2 -3.13 -23.50 -7.83
N GLN A 3 -3.12 -22.30 -7.25
CA GLN A 3 -1.98 -21.37 -7.36
C GLN A 3 -0.72 -22.07 -6.81
N ALA A 4 0.35 -22.11 -7.59
CA ALA A 4 1.61 -22.70 -7.14
C ALA A 4 2.24 -21.79 -6.07
N LYS A 5 2.62 -22.38 -4.93
CA LYS A 5 3.32 -21.65 -3.87
C LYS A 5 4.75 -21.38 -4.31
N SER A 6 5.21 -20.16 -4.18
CA SER A 6 6.57 -19.74 -4.48
C SER A 6 7.30 -19.35 -3.20
N SER A 7 8.54 -19.83 -3.03
CA SER A 7 9.38 -19.49 -1.87
C SER A 7 10.36 -18.35 -2.16
N THR A 8 10.54 -17.99 -3.43
CA THR A 8 11.35 -16.84 -3.85
C THR A 8 10.62 -15.98 -4.88
N LEU A 9 11.00 -14.70 -4.97
CA LEU A 9 10.46 -13.80 -5.99
C LEU A 9 10.87 -14.22 -7.41
N ARG A 10 12.02 -14.89 -7.54
CA ARG A 10 12.43 -15.53 -8.79
C ARG A 10 11.47 -16.63 -9.21
N GLN A 11 11.16 -17.57 -8.30
CA GLN A 11 10.22 -18.66 -8.58
C GLN A 11 8.85 -18.12 -8.96
N LEU A 12 8.36 -17.08 -8.26
CA LEU A 12 7.10 -16.43 -8.61
C LEU A 12 7.09 -15.93 -10.05
N LEU A 13 8.12 -15.19 -10.47
CA LEU A 13 8.21 -14.64 -11.83
C LEU A 13 8.36 -15.73 -12.89
N VAL A 14 9.17 -16.77 -12.63
CA VAL A 14 9.40 -17.89 -13.56
C VAL A 14 8.11 -18.69 -13.75
N GLN A 15 7.43 -19.06 -12.66
CA GLN A 15 6.16 -19.82 -12.72
C GLN A 15 5.06 -19.02 -13.43
N ALA A 16 5.00 -17.71 -13.20
CA ALA A 16 4.05 -16.84 -13.88
C ALA A 16 4.35 -16.77 -15.39
N GLU A 17 5.62 -16.64 -15.80
CA GLU A 17 6.00 -16.66 -17.22
C GLU A 17 5.74 -18.02 -17.87
N GLU A 18 6.10 -19.13 -17.25
CA GLU A 18 5.86 -20.48 -17.77
C GLU A 18 4.37 -20.76 -18.00
N THR A 19 3.51 -20.21 -17.14
CA THR A 19 2.05 -20.42 -17.20
C THR A 19 1.35 -19.45 -18.16
N PHE A 20 1.77 -18.17 -18.18
CA PHE A 20 1.02 -17.09 -18.83
C PHE A 20 1.80 -16.37 -19.94
N ARG A 21 2.85 -16.94 -20.41
CA ARG A 21 3.90 -16.45 -21.31
C ARG A 21 3.51 -15.31 -22.26
N CYS A 22 2.49 -15.54 -23.08
CA CYS A 22 2.07 -14.60 -24.12
C CYS A 22 0.96 -13.64 -23.67
N GLN A 23 0.52 -13.73 -22.41
CA GLN A 23 -0.49 -12.80 -21.86
C GLN A 23 0.18 -11.50 -21.45
N ASP A 24 -0.62 -10.41 -21.45
CA ASP A 24 -0.15 -9.14 -20.95
C ASP A 24 0.09 -9.21 -19.43
N ALA A 25 1.30 -8.90 -18.99
CA ALA A 25 1.63 -8.69 -17.59
C ALA A 25 1.37 -7.22 -17.19
N PHE A 26 1.69 -6.29 -18.10
CA PHE A 26 1.51 -4.86 -17.87
C PHE A 26 0.88 -4.18 -19.06
N ARG A 27 0.03 -3.16 -18.78
CA ARG A 27 -0.49 -2.21 -19.74
C ARG A 27 -0.28 -0.79 -19.23
N TYR A 28 0.26 0.09 -20.06
CA TYR A 28 0.52 1.48 -19.67
C TYR A 28 0.42 2.42 -20.88
N LYS A 29 0.28 3.70 -20.60
CA LYS A 29 0.15 4.73 -21.63
C LYS A 29 1.52 5.21 -22.07
N VAL A 30 1.69 5.32 -23.38
CA VAL A 30 2.82 6.01 -24.01
C VAL A 30 2.30 7.18 -24.85
N LYS A 31 3.11 8.24 -24.93
CA LYS A 31 2.85 9.38 -25.81
C LYS A 31 3.59 9.14 -27.11
N VAL A 32 2.87 8.95 -28.17
CA VAL A 32 3.42 8.82 -29.52
C VAL A 32 3.09 10.07 -30.33
N SER A 33 3.96 10.44 -31.25
CA SER A 33 3.66 11.48 -32.24
C SER A 33 3.24 10.80 -33.53
N ASP A 34 2.10 11.20 -34.09
CA ASP A 34 1.68 10.73 -35.39
C ASP A 34 2.57 11.32 -36.50
N LYS A 35 2.30 10.95 -37.78
CA LYS A 35 3.05 11.41 -38.93
C LYS A 35 2.99 12.93 -39.17
N GLU A 36 2.02 13.59 -38.52
CA GLU A 36 1.78 15.03 -38.61
C GLU A 36 2.35 15.77 -37.36
N GLY A 37 3.02 15.04 -36.45
CA GLY A 37 3.60 15.58 -35.21
C GLY A 37 2.59 15.80 -34.07
N LYS A 38 1.32 15.36 -34.24
CA LYS A 38 0.29 15.46 -33.21
C LYS A 38 0.48 14.38 -32.17
N LYS A 39 0.56 14.79 -30.91
CA LYS A 39 0.70 13.86 -29.78
C LYS A 39 -0.58 13.06 -29.55
N GLN A 40 -0.45 11.75 -29.60
CA GLN A 40 -1.51 10.79 -29.28
C GLN A 40 -1.08 9.94 -28.06
N VAL A 41 -2.07 9.34 -27.39
CA VAL A 41 -1.85 8.40 -26.29
C VAL A 41 -2.23 7.02 -26.77
N GLU A 42 -1.26 6.11 -26.76
CA GLU A 42 -1.46 4.71 -27.06
C GLU A 42 -1.26 3.85 -25.80
N ILE A 43 -1.90 2.68 -25.79
CA ILE A 43 -1.66 1.66 -24.77
C ILE A 43 -0.56 0.76 -25.30
N GLN A 44 0.54 0.70 -24.54
CA GLN A 44 1.57 -0.31 -24.73
C GLN A 44 1.35 -1.45 -23.76
N ALA A 45 1.50 -2.68 -24.22
CA ALA A 45 1.47 -3.87 -23.41
C ALA A 45 2.87 -4.49 -23.32
N LYS A 46 3.11 -5.19 -22.22
CA LYS A 46 4.28 -6.04 -22.00
C LYS A 46 3.82 -7.40 -21.52
N THR A 47 4.23 -8.44 -22.21
CA THR A 47 3.91 -9.82 -21.87
C THR A 47 4.72 -10.32 -20.67
N TYR A 48 4.31 -11.44 -20.07
CA TYR A 48 5.08 -12.12 -19.02
C TYR A 48 6.47 -12.54 -19.50
N GLN A 49 6.59 -12.98 -20.76
CA GLN A 49 7.86 -13.29 -21.38
C GLN A 49 8.79 -12.07 -21.46
N GLU A 50 8.30 -10.94 -21.97
CA GLU A 50 9.08 -9.70 -22.04
C GLU A 50 9.48 -9.21 -20.65
N LEU A 51 8.56 -9.28 -19.65
CA LEU A 51 8.88 -8.93 -18.28
C LEU A 51 10.06 -9.73 -17.74
N ARG A 52 10.06 -11.06 -17.95
CA ARG A 52 11.17 -11.91 -17.52
C ARG A 52 12.46 -11.57 -18.25
N GLN A 53 12.43 -11.39 -19.56
CA GLN A 53 13.60 -11.04 -20.37
C GLN A 53 14.20 -9.69 -19.94
N ASP A 54 13.36 -8.66 -19.80
CA ASP A 54 13.83 -7.34 -19.36
C ASP A 54 14.42 -7.42 -17.93
N THR A 55 13.82 -8.20 -17.04
CA THR A 55 14.33 -8.46 -15.68
C THR A 55 15.69 -9.14 -15.68
N GLN A 56 15.90 -10.14 -16.56
CA GLN A 56 17.19 -10.85 -16.71
C GLN A 56 18.29 -9.89 -17.16
N LYS A 57 18.00 -9.00 -18.10
CA LYS A 57 18.95 -7.97 -18.58
C LYS A 57 19.31 -6.97 -17.47
N VAL A 58 18.33 -6.56 -16.63
CA VAL A 58 18.64 -5.72 -15.46
C VAL A 58 19.53 -6.47 -14.47
N SER A 59 19.26 -7.75 -14.21
CA SER A 59 20.12 -8.56 -13.34
C SER A 59 21.55 -8.61 -13.85
N ALA A 60 21.74 -8.87 -15.15
CA ALA A 60 23.06 -8.90 -15.79
C ALA A 60 23.77 -7.53 -15.72
N LEU A 61 23.07 -6.42 -15.96
CA LEU A 61 23.63 -5.07 -15.81
C LEU A 61 24.14 -4.85 -14.38
N LEU A 62 23.33 -5.17 -13.38
CA LEU A 62 23.70 -4.93 -11.98
C LEU A 62 24.90 -5.79 -11.53
N GLU A 63 25.12 -6.94 -12.12
CA GLU A 63 26.31 -7.77 -11.88
C GLU A 63 27.61 -7.08 -12.30
N THR A 64 27.57 -6.19 -13.29
CA THR A 64 28.73 -5.41 -13.72
C THR A 64 28.99 -4.18 -12.85
N LEU A 65 28.01 -3.73 -12.05
CA LEU A 65 28.07 -2.47 -11.32
C LEU A 65 28.35 -2.60 -9.81
N GLY A 66 28.05 -3.76 -9.23
CA GLY A 66 28.19 -3.92 -7.78
C GLY A 66 28.23 -5.38 -7.33
N GLU A 67 28.58 -5.57 -6.05
CA GLU A 67 28.66 -6.89 -5.45
C GLU A 67 27.29 -7.42 -5.04
N ARG A 68 27.18 -8.73 -4.83
CA ARG A 68 25.98 -9.35 -4.24
C ARG A 68 25.81 -8.88 -2.81
N GLY A 69 24.56 -8.72 -2.40
CA GLY A 69 24.22 -8.15 -1.08
C GLY A 69 24.27 -6.63 -1.04
N SER A 70 24.77 -5.93 -2.09
CA SER A 70 24.72 -4.46 -2.12
C SER A 70 23.26 -3.96 -2.17
N HIS A 71 23.04 -2.79 -1.58
CA HIS A 71 21.73 -2.17 -1.51
C HIS A 71 21.52 -1.17 -2.64
N ILE A 72 20.40 -1.31 -3.33
CA ILE A 72 20.05 -0.49 -4.49
C ILE A 72 18.71 0.20 -4.23
N ALA A 73 18.72 1.53 -4.15
CA ALA A 73 17.49 2.29 -4.00
C ALA A 73 16.75 2.44 -5.33
N ILE A 74 15.42 2.43 -5.26
CA ILE A 74 14.54 2.73 -6.37
C ILE A 74 13.61 3.87 -5.95
N ILE A 75 13.57 4.96 -6.73
CA ILE A 75 12.70 6.10 -6.47
C ILE A 75 12.00 6.54 -7.75
N GLY A 76 10.68 6.69 -7.67
CA GLY A 76 9.88 7.14 -8.81
C GLY A 76 8.41 6.78 -8.70
N ALA A 77 7.64 7.17 -9.70
CA ALA A 77 6.25 6.76 -9.85
C ALA A 77 6.15 5.28 -10.23
N THR A 78 5.00 4.67 -9.95
CA THR A 78 4.69 3.32 -10.43
C THR A 78 4.81 3.27 -11.94
N SER A 79 5.73 2.43 -12.45
CA SER A 79 6.01 2.27 -13.87
C SER A 79 6.52 0.87 -14.19
N TYR A 80 6.47 0.48 -15.46
CA TYR A 80 7.06 -0.78 -15.90
C TYR A 80 8.57 -0.84 -15.62
N SER A 81 9.29 0.24 -15.89
CA SER A 81 10.73 0.34 -15.60
C SER A 81 11.04 0.15 -14.12
N TRP A 82 10.18 0.66 -13.23
CA TRP A 82 10.31 0.46 -11.79
C TRP A 82 10.20 -1.02 -11.41
N VAL A 83 9.19 -1.72 -11.95
CA VAL A 83 8.96 -3.15 -11.67
C VAL A 83 10.11 -4.02 -12.21
N VAL A 84 10.55 -3.76 -13.44
CA VAL A 84 11.68 -4.47 -14.06
C VAL A 84 12.94 -4.26 -13.23
N SER A 85 13.21 -3.02 -12.79
CA SER A 85 14.33 -2.70 -11.91
C SER A 85 14.26 -3.45 -10.58
N TYR A 86 13.09 -3.46 -9.93
CA TYR A 86 12.88 -4.17 -8.67
C TYR A 86 13.21 -5.66 -8.79
N PHE A 87 12.59 -6.34 -9.76
CA PHE A 87 12.88 -7.76 -9.98
C PHE A 87 14.32 -8.01 -10.40
N GLY A 88 14.92 -7.14 -11.19
CA GLY A 88 16.33 -7.23 -11.56
C GLY A 88 17.26 -7.18 -10.35
N ILE A 89 16.99 -6.27 -9.41
CA ILE A 89 17.75 -6.14 -8.17
C ILE A 89 17.65 -7.44 -7.35
N VAL A 90 16.43 -7.81 -6.97
CA VAL A 90 16.24 -8.94 -6.04
C VAL A 90 16.66 -10.27 -6.66
N ASN A 91 16.51 -10.42 -7.97
CA ASN A 91 16.91 -11.64 -8.69
C ASN A 91 18.43 -11.73 -8.98
N SER A 92 19.17 -10.65 -8.79
CA SER A 92 20.63 -10.64 -8.91
C SER A 92 21.35 -10.81 -7.56
N GLY A 93 20.61 -11.15 -6.49
CA GLY A 93 21.17 -11.32 -5.15
C GLY A 93 21.53 -9.99 -4.47
N ARG A 94 20.86 -8.90 -4.85
CA ARG A 94 20.98 -7.57 -4.26
C ARG A 94 19.70 -7.19 -3.53
N VAL A 95 19.79 -6.19 -2.67
CA VAL A 95 18.68 -5.77 -1.81
C VAL A 95 18.03 -4.50 -2.39
N ALA A 96 16.74 -4.57 -2.69
CA ALA A 96 15.98 -3.42 -3.13
C ALA A 96 15.60 -2.51 -1.94
N VAL A 97 15.76 -1.20 -2.12
CA VAL A 97 15.35 -0.18 -1.15
C VAL A 97 14.36 0.78 -1.83
N PRO A 98 13.06 0.44 -1.85
CA PRO A 98 12.02 1.32 -2.37
C PRO A 98 11.90 2.60 -1.53
N LEU A 99 11.99 3.77 -2.17
CA LEU A 99 11.90 5.06 -1.50
C LEU A 99 10.63 5.82 -1.92
N ASP A 100 10.01 6.49 -0.95
CA ASP A 100 8.86 7.38 -1.22
C ASP A 100 9.30 8.59 -2.03
N ALA A 101 8.79 8.68 -3.25
CA ALA A 101 9.09 9.77 -4.17
C ALA A 101 8.52 11.14 -3.71
N LEU A 102 7.65 11.18 -2.71
CA LEU A 102 7.06 12.41 -2.18
C LEU A 102 7.83 13.01 -1.01
N LEU A 103 8.82 12.29 -0.48
CA LEU A 103 9.66 12.81 0.60
C LEU A 103 10.56 13.97 0.12
N PRO A 104 10.91 14.91 1.01
CA PRO A 104 11.94 15.91 0.77
C PRO A 104 13.29 15.28 0.41
N SER A 105 14.10 15.96 -0.37
CA SER A 105 15.42 15.46 -0.81
C SER A 105 16.34 15.13 0.38
N GLU A 106 16.28 15.89 1.46
CA GLU A 106 17.07 15.67 2.67
C GLU A 106 16.72 14.35 3.35
N ASP A 107 15.43 14.05 3.47
CA ASP A 107 14.95 12.79 4.04
C ASP A 107 15.36 11.60 3.17
N ILE A 108 15.27 11.73 1.84
CA ILE A 108 15.72 10.71 0.89
C ILE A 108 17.23 10.46 1.05
N CYS A 109 18.05 11.50 1.14
CA CYS A 109 19.49 11.38 1.37
C CYS A 109 19.79 10.71 2.73
N GLU A 110 18.99 10.99 3.77
CA GLU A 110 19.13 10.30 5.06
C GLU A 110 18.84 8.80 4.92
N LEU A 111 17.74 8.43 4.24
CA LEU A 111 17.39 7.02 4.02
C LEU A 111 18.45 6.29 3.19
N ILE A 112 18.99 6.91 2.14
CA ILE A 112 20.10 6.38 1.33
C ILE A 112 21.32 6.08 2.20
N ARG A 113 21.73 7.02 3.09
CA ARG A 113 22.85 6.78 4.02
C ARG A 113 22.56 5.68 5.01
N ARG A 114 21.35 5.68 5.62
CA ARG A 114 20.97 4.70 6.64
C ARG A 114 20.82 3.29 6.11
N ALA A 115 20.46 3.16 4.83
CA ALA A 115 20.34 1.86 4.17
C ALA A 115 21.63 1.46 3.42
N ASP A 116 22.75 2.17 3.57
CA ASP A 116 24.01 1.90 2.88
C ASP A 116 23.85 1.69 1.37
N VAL A 117 23.03 2.51 0.72
CA VAL A 117 22.72 2.41 -0.71
C VAL A 117 23.94 2.78 -1.54
N GLU A 118 24.30 1.90 -2.50
CA GLU A 118 25.43 2.10 -3.42
C GLU A 118 24.99 2.53 -4.82
N ILE A 119 23.77 2.19 -5.23
CA ILE A 119 23.22 2.50 -6.56
C ILE A 119 21.82 3.11 -6.37
N LEU A 120 21.50 4.18 -7.09
CA LEU A 120 20.17 4.78 -7.12
C LEU A 120 19.59 4.68 -8.52
N ILE A 121 18.47 3.96 -8.64
CA ILE A 121 17.63 3.91 -9.85
C ILE A 121 16.47 4.89 -9.67
N PHE A 122 16.27 5.80 -10.62
CA PHE A 122 15.30 6.88 -10.46
C PHE A 122 14.55 7.21 -11.76
N ASP A 123 13.32 7.71 -11.64
CA ASP A 123 12.60 8.26 -12.78
C ASP A 123 13.06 9.71 -13.07
N GLY A 124 12.87 10.18 -14.31
CA GLY A 124 13.37 11.47 -14.75
C GLY A 124 12.86 12.68 -13.95
N SER A 125 11.70 12.53 -13.27
CA SER A 125 11.16 13.59 -12.39
C SER A 125 11.98 13.76 -11.11
N LYS A 126 12.86 12.79 -10.77
CA LYS A 126 13.70 12.75 -9.57
C LYS A 126 15.16 13.07 -9.83
N SER A 127 15.49 13.59 -11.00
CA SER A 127 16.88 13.94 -11.37
C SER A 127 17.52 14.94 -10.37
N ALA A 128 16.78 15.93 -9.88
CA ALA A 128 17.29 16.85 -8.86
C ALA A 128 17.58 16.15 -7.52
N VAL A 129 16.74 15.19 -7.12
CA VAL A 129 16.94 14.37 -5.92
C VAL A 129 18.16 13.46 -6.10
N ALA A 130 18.33 12.85 -7.28
CA ALA A 130 19.49 12.01 -7.60
C ALA A 130 20.80 12.81 -7.55
N ALA A 131 20.79 14.05 -8.07
CA ALA A 131 21.93 14.97 -8.00
C ALA A 131 22.29 15.32 -6.55
N ALA A 132 21.31 15.69 -5.74
CA ALA A 132 21.51 15.99 -4.32
C ALA A 132 22.04 14.75 -3.55
N ALA A 133 21.48 13.56 -3.83
CA ALA A 133 21.92 12.32 -3.22
C ALA A 133 23.37 11.97 -3.59
N LYS A 134 23.77 12.15 -4.85
CA LYS A 134 25.16 11.91 -5.32
C LYS A 134 26.17 12.81 -4.61
N GLN A 135 25.79 14.06 -4.30
CA GLN A 135 26.64 14.98 -3.55
C GLN A 135 26.69 14.67 -2.04
N ALA A 136 25.54 14.30 -1.46
CA ALA A 136 25.39 14.13 -0.01
C ALA A 136 25.77 12.73 0.50
N CYS A 137 25.87 11.72 -0.39
CA CYS A 137 26.05 10.32 -0.04
C CYS A 137 27.29 9.76 -0.77
N PRO A 138 28.50 9.84 -0.19
CA PRO A 138 29.75 9.40 -0.85
C PRO A 138 29.77 7.91 -1.25
N GLN A 139 29.01 7.06 -0.54
CA GLN A 139 28.88 5.63 -0.85
C GLN A 139 28.07 5.36 -2.14
N LEU A 140 27.32 6.35 -2.63
CA LEU A 140 26.50 6.22 -3.83
C LEU A 140 27.39 6.25 -5.09
N ARG A 141 27.64 5.07 -5.67
CA ARG A 141 28.58 4.86 -6.77
C ARG A 141 27.97 5.22 -8.12
N TYR A 142 26.77 4.71 -8.41
CA TYR A 142 26.10 4.85 -9.70
C TYR A 142 24.70 5.45 -9.57
N LEU A 143 24.33 6.20 -10.60
CA LEU A 143 22.98 6.70 -10.84
C LEU A 143 22.44 6.05 -12.11
N ILE A 144 21.22 5.49 -12.08
CA ILE A 144 20.58 4.86 -13.24
C ILE A 144 19.23 5.54 -13.47
N SER A 145 19.10 6.21 -14.60
CA SER A 145 17.81 6.80 -15.02
C SER A 145 16.93 5.76 -15.68
N MET A 146 15.66 5.69 -15.28
CA MET A 146 14.63 4.87 -15.93
C MET A 146 14.18 5.43 -17.29
N GLU A 147 14.54 6.66 -17.59
CA GLU A 147 14.23 7.37 -18.84
C GLU A 147 15.33 7.14 -19.89
N GLU A 148 15.00 7.31 -21.17
CA GLU A 148 15.97 7.23 -22.27
C GLU A 148 16.86 8.48 -22.35
N SER A 149 16.38 9.61 -21.81
CA SER A 149 17.12 10.87 -21.74
C SER A 149 16.61 11.72 -20.59
N LEU A 150 17.46 12.57 -20.03
CA LEU A 150 17.05 13.54 -19.02
C LEU A 150 16.81 14.92 -19.63
N SER A 151 15.96 15.71 -18.98
CA SER A 151 15.79 17.12 -19.31
C SER A 151 17.13 17.86 -19.15
N PRO A 152 17.44 18.87 -19.99
CA PRO A 152 18.62 19.71 -19.83
C PRO A 152 18.78 20.37 -18.45
N LYS A 153 17.67 20.51 -17.72
CA LYS A 153 17.65 21.02 -16.34
C LYS A 153 18.24 20.05 -15.30
N ALA A 154 18.46 18.78 -15.66
CA ALA A 154 19.02 17.78 -14.75
C ALA A 154 20.50 17.99 -14.43
N GLY A 155 21.20 18.83 -15.23
CA GLY A 155 22.64 19.05 -15.10
C GLY A 155 23.48 17.85 -15.58
N ASP A 156 24.78 17.99 -15.49
CA ASP A 156 25.75 16.95 -15.86
C ASP A 156 25.95 16.03 -14.62
N LEU A 157 25.24 14.91 -14.59
CA LEU A 157 25.34 13.94 -13.50
C LEU A 157 26.51 12.98 -13.76
N LYS A 158 27.50 12.98 -12.87
CA LYS A 158 28.60 12.02 -12.92
C LYS A 158 28.09 10.59 -12.66
N ASP A 159 28.68 9.64 -13.36
CA ASP A 159 28.38 8.19 -13.25
C ASP A 159 26.89 7.87 -13.53
N LEU A 160 26.25 8.64 -14.43
CA LEU A 160 24.89 8.42 -14.88
C LEU A 160 24.84 7.39 -15.99
N LEU A 161 23.95 6.42 -15.81
CA LEU A 161 23.58 5.41 -16.81
C LEU A 161 22.10 5.58 -17.18
N PHE A 162 21.74 5.20 -18.41
CA PHE A 162 20.35 5.12 -18.86
C PHE A 162 19.93 3.66 -18.95
N LEU A 163 18.95 3.27 -18.15
CA LEU A 163 18.54 1.86 -17.99
C LEU A 163 18.36 1.18 -19.34
N TRP A 164 17.46 1.69 -20.17
CA TRP A 164 17.10 1.04 -21.43
C TRP A 164 18.23 1.00 -22.47
N GLU A 165 19.16 1.96 -22.46
CA GLU A 165 20.35 1.94 -23.30
C GLU A 165 21.34 0.87 -22.82
N GLU A 166 21.51 0.72 -21.51
CA GLU A 166 22.37 -0.31 -20.95
C GLU A 166 21.80 -1.72 -21.16
N LEU A 167 20.46 -1.88 -21.08
CA LEU A 167 19.83 -3.18 -21.32
C LEU A 167 19.99 -3.70 -22.75
N LYS A 168 20.14 -2.82 -23.75
CA LYS A 168 20.44 -3.22 -25.14
C LYS A 168 21.77 -3.95 -25.28
N LYS A 169 22.70 -3.72 -24.36
CA LYS A 169 24.05 -4.31 -24.34
C LYS A 169 24.12 -5.64 -23.57
N GLN A 170 23.06 -5.97 -22.79
CA GLN A 170 23.05 -7.14 -21.92
C GLN A 170 22.42 -8.35 -22.60
N GLN A 171 22.93 -9.54 -22.24
CA GLN A 171 22.32 -10.81 -22.59
C GLN A 171 21.29 -11.21 -21.51
N GLU A 172 20.31 -12.01 -21.92
CA GLU A 172 19.35 -12.61 -20.99
C GLU A 172 20.02 -13.70 -20.17
N GLY A 173 19.76 -13.71 -18.88
CA GLY A 173 20.27 -14.75 -17.99
C GLY A 173 20.26 -14.33 -16.53
N TYR A 174 20.47 -15.30 -15.69
CA TYR A 174 20.69 -15.12 -14.25
C TYR A 174 21.95 -15.89 -13.85
N SER A 175 22.86 -15.25 -13.17
CA SER A 175 24.09 -15.89 -12.64
C SER A 175 23.93 -16.29 -11.16
N TYR A 176 22.83 -15.93 -10.52
CA TYR A 176 22.56 -16.17 -9.10
C TYR A 176 21.19 -16.78 -8.90
N GLU A 177 21.05 -17.75 -8.01
CA GLU A 177 19.78 -18.34 -7.59
C GLU A 177 19.46 -17.91 -6.16
N PRO A 178 18.44 -17.03 -5.94
CA PRO A 178 18.12 -16.55 -4.61
C PRO A 178 17.61 -17.66 -3.68
N ALA A 179 18.16 -17.72 -2.48
CA ALA A 179 17.60 -18.56 -1.42
C ALA A 179 16.36 -17.89 -0.80
N PRO A 180 15.39 -18.67 -0.29
CA PRO A 180 14.22 -18.12 0.38
C PRO A 180 14.55 -17.19 1.57
N THR A 181 15.68 -17.41 2.22
CA THR A 181 16.15 -16.64 3.38
C THR A 181 16.96 -15.41 3.03
N ASP A 182 17.33 -15.23 1.75
CA ASP A 182 18.07 -14.03 1.34
C ASP A 182 17.24 -12.78 1.53
N LEU A 183 17.88 -11.72 2.00
CA LEU A 183 17.26 -10.41 2.12
C LEU A 183 16.95 -9.87 0.72
N ALA A 184 15.68 -9.63 0.44
CA ALA A 184 15.23 -9.11 -0.85
C ALA A 184 14.99 -7.61 -0.82
N THR A 185 14.43 -7.09 0.29
CA THR A 185 13.94 -5.71 0.33
C THR A 185 14.08 -5.11 1.72
N ILE A 186 14.47 -3.83 1.79
CA ILE A 186 14.37 -3.01 2.99
C ILE A 186 13.33 -1.93 2.71
N MET A 187 12.19 -1.97 3.43
CA MET A 187 11.11 -0.99 3.30
C MET A 187 11.07 -0.06 4.49
N PHE A 188 11.16 1.25 4.24
CA PHE A 188 11.04 2.23 5.30
C PHE A 188 9.58 2.53 5.65
N THR A 189 9.28 2.46 6.95
CA THR A 189 7.97 2.83 7.50
C THR A 189 8.09 4.09 8.32
N SER A 190 7.06 4.95 8.29
CA SER A 190 6.96 6.09 9.21
C SER A 190 6.74 5.56 10.62
N GLY A 191 7.84 5.40 11.37
CA GLY A 191 7.80 4.96 12.76
C GLY A 191 7.01 5.93 13.64
N THR A 192 6.38 5.39 14.66
CA THR A 192 5.62 6.18 15.66
C THR A 192 6.52 7.02 16.56
N THR A 193 7.83 6.76 16.55
CA THR A 193 8.88 7.45 17.33
C THR A 193 9.58 8.58 16.55
N GLY A 194 9.05 8.95 15.38
CA GLY A 194 9.60 10.04 14.55
C GLY A 194 10.68 9.62 13.55
N LYS A 195 11.44 8.54 13.79
CA LYS A 195 12.42 8.02 12.84
C LYS A 195 11.87 6.83 12.05
N SER A 196 11.94 6.88 10.72
CA SER A 196 11.56 5.75 9.86
C SER A 196 12.37 4.51 10.20
N LYS A 197 11.73 3.33 10.23
CA LYS A 197 12.38 2.04 10.47
C LYS A 197 12.49 1.27 9.16
N GLY A 198 13.66 0.72 8.85
CA GLY A 198 13.91 -0.10 7.67
C GLY A 198 13.54 -1.56 7.93
N VAL A 199 12.37 -1.99 7.49
CA VAL A 199 11.87 -3.37 7.64
C VAL A 199 12.58 -4.29 6.69
N MET A 200 13.26 -5.34 7.18
CA MET A 200 14.00 -6.32 6.39
C MET A 200 13.08 -7.48 5.99
N LEU A 201 12.82 -7.61 4.68
CA LEU A 201 11.96 -8.64 4.09
C LEU A 201 12.76 -9.57 3.19
N THR A 202 12.66 -10.88 3.44
CA THR A 202 13.30 -11.92 2.63
C THR A 202 12.49 -12.23 1.38
N HIS A 203 13.09 -12.99 0.46
CA HIS A 203 12.38 -13.57 -0.68
C HIS A 203 11.17 -14.38 -0.23
N ARG A 204 11.32 -15.21 0.83
CA ARG A 204 10.23 -16.03 1.38
C ARG A 204 9.10 -15.16 1.91
N ASN A 205 9.43 -14.14 2.71
CA ASN A 205 8.41 -13.27 3.30
C ASN A 205 7.45 -12.74 2.24
N LEU A 206 8.00 -12.16 1.17
CA LEU A 206 7.23 -11.52 0.11
C LEU A 206 6.54 -12.54 -0.82
N ALA A 207 7.26 -13.57 -1.25
CA ALA A 207 6.73 -14.55 -2.20
C ALA A 207 5.61 -15.40 -1.58
N GLU A 208 5.80 -15.91 -0.36
CA GLU A 208 4.77 -16.69 0.32
C GLU A 208 3.57 -15.84 0.72
N ASN A 209 3.76 -14.59 1.17
CA ASN A 209 2.64 -13.70 1.44
C ASN A 209 1.78 -13.46 0.20
N ALA A 210 2.40 -13.26 -0.95
CA ALA A 210 1.69 -13.08 -2.21
C ALA A 210 0.99 -14.35 -2.72
N THR A 211 1.49 -15.56 -2.42
CA THR A 211 1.03 -16.81 -3.05
C THR A 211 0.34 -17.80 -2.12
N CYS A 212 0.33 -17.58 -0.79
CA CYS A 212 -0.22 -18.55 0.18
C CYS A 212 -1.74 -18.69 0.15
N LEU A 213 -2.47 -17.66 -0.30
CA LEU A 213 -3.93 -17.65 -0.33
C LEU A 213 -4.44 -17.54 -1.77
N ASP A 214 -5.28 -18.49 -2.18
CA ASP A 214 -6.12 -18.31 -3.37
C ASP A 214 -7.33 -17.45 -2.99
N MET A 215 -7.42 -16.24 -3.51
CA MET A 215 -8.52 -15.32 -3.25
C MET A 215 -9.78 -15.62 -4.11
N GLY A 216 -9.72 -16.60 -5.00
CA GLY A 216 -10.80 -16.98 -5.91
C GLY A 216 -10.96 -16.04 -7.11
N PHE A 217 -10.00 -15.16 -7.38
CA PHE A 217 -10.03 -14.32 -8.58
C PHE A 217 -9.67 -15.14 -9.83
N ALA A 218 -10.32 -14.83 -10.96
CA ALA A 218 -10.04 -15.49 -12.21
C ALA A 218 -8.62 -15.15 -12.72
N HIS A 219 -7.97 -16.13 -13.37
CA HIS A 219 -6.76 -15.85 -14.13
C HIS A 219 -7.04 -14.84 -15.24
N GLY A 220 -6.09 -13.96 -15.50
CA GLY A 220 -6.25 -12.92 -16.53
C GLY A 220 -7.11 -11.73 -16.10
N THR A 221 -7.54 -11.64 -14.83
CA THR A 221 -8.25 -10.46 -14.30
C THR A 221 -7.46 -9.19 -14.57
N VAL A 222 -8.13 -8.17 -15.11
CA VAL A 222 -7.50 -6.87 -15.35
C VAL A 222 -7.54 -6.03 -14.07
N VAL A 223 -6.37 -5.66 -13.57
CA VAL A 223 -6.19 -4.89 -12.34
C VAL A 223 -5.61 -3.52 -12.66
N MET A 224 -6.16 -2.44 -12.13
CA MET A 224 -5.57 -1.12 -12.28
C MET A 224 -4.89 -0.70 -10.97
N SER A 225 -3.56 -0.53 -11.02
CA SER A 225 -2.76 -0.11 -9.89
C SER A 225 -2.80 1.41 -9.73
N VAL A 226 -3.20 1.87 -8.55
CA VAL A 226 -3.35 3.30 -8.20
C VAL A 226 -2.58 3.69 -6.93
N LEU A 227 -2.06 2.70 -6.22
CA LEU A 227 -1.32 2.90 -4.98
C LEU A 227 0.17 3.14 -5.26
N PRO A 228 0.89 3.85 -4.37
CA PRO A 228 2.33 4.04 -4.51
C PRO A 228 3.09 2.71 -4.35
N ILE A 229 3.92 2.38 -5.34
CA ILE A 229 4.60 1.08 -5.43
C ILE A 229 5.65 0.83 -4.33
N HIS A 230 6.19 1.88 -3.73
CA HIS A 230 7.15 1.77 -2.63
C HIS A 230 6.53 1.28 -1.32
N HIS A 231 5.20 1.24 -1.21
CA HIS A 231 4.51 0.66 -0.06
C HIS A 231 4.31 -0.85 -0.21
N ALA A 232 4.51 -1.59 0.90
CA ALA A 232 4.36 -3.04 0.95
C ALA A 232 3.01 -3.54 0.40
N TYR A 233 1.92 -2.82 0.68
CA TYR A 233 0.59 -3.20 0.20
C TYR A 233 0.48 -3.16 -1.33
N CYS A 234 0.99 -2.12 -1.99
CA CYS A 234 1.03 -2.07 -3.45
C CYS A 234 1.98 -3.13 -4.01
N LEU A 235 3.23 -3.18 -3.53
CA LEU A 235 4.21 -4.12 -4.05
C LEU A 235 3.73 -5.57 -3.94
N SER A 236 3.26 -5.99 -2.75
CA SER A 236 2.87 -7.38 -2.55
C SER A 236 1.53 -7.73 -3.21
N MET A 237 0.52 -6.87 -3.09
CA MET A 237 -0.83 -7.24 -3.53
C MET A 237 -1.17 -6.75 -4.94
N ASP A 238 -0.78 -5.51 -5.32
CA ASP A 238 -1.01 -5.02 -6.69
C ASP A 238 -0.03 -5.63 -7.70
N ILE A 239 1.22 -5.88 -7.29
CA ILE A 239 2.25 -6.38 -8.21
C ILE A 239 2.45 -7.90 -8.04
N LEU A 240 3.02 -8.35 -6.92
CA LEU A 240 3.41 -9.77 -6.77
C LEU A 240 2.21 -10.72 -6.83
N LYS A 241 1.14 -10.44 -6.08
CA LYS A 241 -0.09 -11.24 -6.10
C LYS A 241 -0.72 -11.27 -7.48
N THR A 242 -0.87 -10.11 -8.11
CA THR A 242 -1.49 -9.97 -9.43
C THR A 242 -0.71 -10.74 -10.50
N LEU A 243 0.63 -10.63 -10.50
CA LEU A 243 1.49 -11.42 -11.41
C LEU A 243 1.34 -12.92 -11.18
N SER A 244 1.24 -13.38 -9.93
CA SER A 244 1.06 -14.80 -9.62
C SER A 244 -0.26 -15.38 -10.11
N LEU A 245 -1.26 -14.53 -10.42
CA LEU A 245 -2.57 -14.91 -10.98
C LEU A 245 -2.64 -14.84 -12.51
N GLY A 246 -1.56 -14.45 -13.19
CA GLY A 246 -1.58 -14.23 -14.64
C GLY A 246 -2.43 -13.05 -15.08
N SER A 247 -2.64 -12.09 -14.19
CA SER A 247 -3.48 -10.91 -14.44
C SER A 247 -2.70 -9.81 -15.14
N ALA A 248 -3.41 -8.93 -15.87
CA ALA A 248 -2.81 -7.75 -16.49
C ALA A 248 -2.87 -6.55 -15.55
N ILE A 249 -1.72 -5.97 -15.23
CA ILE A 249 -1.59 -4.79 -14.38
C ILE A 249 -1.61 -3.53 -15.25
N CYS A 250 -2.66 -2.73 -15.13
CA CYS A 250 -2.80 -1.44 -15.80
C CYS A 250 -2.22 -0.34 -14.90
N ILE A 251 -1.16 0.31 -15.35
CA ILE A 251 -0.48 1.36 -14.58
C ILE A 251 -1.24 2.68 -14.72
N ASN A 252 -1.71 3.20 -13.59
CA ASN A 252 -2.31 4.53 -13.52
C ASN A 252 -1.23 5.60 -13.41
N ASP A 253 -1.18 6.52 -14.36
CA ASP A 253 -0.17 7.59 -14.44
C ASP A 253 -0.42 8.79 -13.52
N SER A 254 -1.63 8.91 -12.96
CA SER A 254 -1.97 10.01 -12.05
C SER A 254 -3.29 9.75 -11.33
N LEU A 255 -3.35 10.05 -10.02
CA LEU A 255 -4.59 9.98 -9.24
C LEU A 255 -5.69 10.90 -9.79
N MET A 256 -5.33 12.03 -10.42
CA MET A 256 -6.31 12.93 -11.06
C MET A 256 -6.94 12.33 -12.33
N ARG A 257 -6.33 11.30 -12.89
CA ARG A 257 -6.78 10.65 -14.14
C ARG A 257 -7.44 9.29 -13.92
N VAL A 258 -7.60 8.84 -12.68
CA VAL A 258 -8.18 7.53 -12.34
C VAL A 258 -9.48 7.27 -13.10
N ALA A 259 -10.44 8.20 -13.07
CA ALA A 259 -11.72 8.05 -13.78
C ALA A 259 -11.57 7.93 -15.31
N LYS A 260 -10.58 8.62 -15.91
CA LYS A 260 -10.27 8.49 -17.34
C LYS A 260 -9.60 7.15 -17.64
N ASN A 261 -8.71 6.72 -16.79
CA ASN A 261 -7.95 5.48 -16.94
C ASN A 261 -8.81 4.24 -16.70
N ILE A 262 -9.79 4.30 -15.79
CA ILE A 262 -10.81 3.25 -15.64
C ILE A 262 -11.53 3.00 -16.97
N LYS A 263 -11.94 4.07 -17.67
CA LYS A 263 -12.60 3.93 -18.97
C LYS A 263 -11.69 3.42 -20.09
N LEU A 264 -10.38 3.69 -19.97
CA LEU A 264 -9.40 3.28 -20.97
C LEU A 264 -8.99 1.82 -20.81
N PHE A 265 -8.76 1.38 -19.58
CA PHE A 265 -8.24 0.04 -19.27
C PHE A 265 -9.35 -0.97 -18.94
N GLU A 266 -10.56 -0.49 -18.60
CA GLU A 266 -11.71 -1.30 -18.17
C GLU A 266 -11.36 -2.35 -17.11
N PRO A 267 -10.75 -1.96 -15.97
CA PRO A 267 -10.32 -2.91 -14.96
C PRO A 267 -11.51 -3.63 -14.33
N GLU A 268 -11.28 -4.87 -13.89
CA GLU A 268 -12.22 -5.66 -13.11
C GLU A 268 -12.03 -5.45 -11.60
N MET A 269 -10.83 -5.10 -11.20
CA MET A 269 -10.44 -4.94 -9.79
C MET A 269 -9.45 -3.79 -9.59
N MET A 270 -9.51 -3.19 -8.40
CA MET A 270 -8.53 -2.21 -7.93
C MET A 270 -8.24 -2.40 -6.45
N LEU A 271 -6.99 -2.15 -6.06
CA LEU A 271 -6.65 -1.95 -4.66
C LEU A 271 -6.87 -0.48 -4.30
N MET A 272 -7.53 -0.22 -3.18
CA MET A 272 -7.82 1.13 -2.70
C MET A 272 -7.62 1.25 -1.19
N VAL A 273 -7.22 2.42 -0.74
CA VAL A 273 -7.29 2.77 0.68
C VAL A 273 -8.67 3.32 1.03
N PRO A 274 -9.12 3.24 2.30
CA PRO A 274 -10.44 3.69 2.73
C PRO A 274 -10.82 5.11 2.29
N LEU A 275 -9.89 6.07 2.33
CA LEU A 275 -10.12 7.44 1.87
C LEU A 275 -10.55 7.54 0.40
N MET A 276 -10.00 6.69 -0.46
CA MET A 276 -10.41 6.64 -1.89
C MET A 276 -11.82 6.06 -2.02
N ILE A 277 -12.13 5.02 -1.25
CA ILE A 277 -13.45 4.38 -1.23
C ILE A 277 -14.49 5.38 -0.72
N GLU A 278 -14.22 6.10 0.36
CA GLU A 278 -15.07 7.16 0.91
C GLU A 278 -15.37 8.24 -0.14
N THR A 279 -14.31 8.73 -0.80
CA THR A 279 -14.45 9.76 -1.84
C THR A 279 -15.36 9.30 -2.98
N LEU A 280 -15.24 8.05 -3.39
CA LEU A 280 -16.09 7.45 -4.42
C LEU A 280 -17.51 7.20 -3.92
N ALA A 281 -17.68 6.72 -2.68
CA ALA A 281 -18.99 6.49 -2.06
C ALA A 281 -19.82 7.78 -1.99
N LYS A 282 -19.21 8.89 -1.56
CA LYS A 282 -19.86 10.21 -1.56
C LYS A 282 -20.38 10.60 -2.95
N LYS A 283 -19.59 10.36 -4.02
CA LYS A 283 -20.02 10.60 -5.41
C LYS A 283 -21.13 9.66 -5.86
N LEU A 284 -21.10 8.39 -5.45
CA LEU A 284 -22.15 7.42 -5.77
C LEU A 284 -23.50 7.84 -5.14
N GLU A 285 -23.51 8.35 -3.93
CA GLU A 285 -24.71 8.83 -3.26
C GLU A 285 -25.34 10.04 -3.96
N GLU A 286 -24.54 10.91 -4.57
CA GLU A 286 -25.04 12.02 -5.39
C GLU A 286 -25.78 11.55 -6.63
N THR A 287 -25.49 10.34 -7.10
CA THR A 287 -26.11 9.71 -8.27
C THR A 287 -27.17 8.66 -7.91
N ALA A 288 -27.60 8.56 -6.65
CA ALA A 288 -28.52 7.53 -6.17
C ALA A 288 -29.90 7.53 -6.86
N TRP A 289 -30.27 8.62 -7.53
CA TRP A 289 -31.50 8.74 -8.35
C TRP A 289 -31.35 8.13 -9.75
N ILE A 290 -30.14 7.76 -10.18
CA ILE A 290 -29.84 7.10 -11.46
C ILE A 290 -29.78 5.58 -11.23
N PRO A 291 -30.30 4.73 -12.14
CA PRO A 291 -30.18 3.28 -12.03
C PRO A 291 -28.72 2.82 -11.84
N ALA A 292 -28.49 1.99 -10.82
CA ALA A 292 -27.15 1.57 -10.40
C ALA A 292 -26.27 0.99 -11.56
N PRO A 293 -26.78 0.18 -12.51
CA PRO A 293 -25.96 -0.32 -13.61
C PRO A 293 -25.42 0.78 -14.53
N LEU A 294 -26.19 1.86 -14.72
CA LEU A 294 -25.76 2.99 -15.55
C LEU A 294 -24.67 3.80 -14.85
N VAL A 295 -24.82 4.03 -13.53
CA VAL A 295 -23.80 4.70 -12.72
C VAL A 295 -22.52 3.89 -12.71
N LYS A 296 -22.60 2.57 -12.44
CA LYS A 296 -21.47 1.66 -12.47
C LYS A 296 -20.71 1.74 -13.81
N ALA A 297 -21.43 1.58 -14.93
CA ALA A 297 -20.83 1.62 -16.26
C ALA A 297 -20.14 2.97 -16.55
N ARG A 298 -20.69 4.08 -16.03
CA ARG A 298 -20.15 5.43 -16.24
C ARG A 298 -18.94 5.73 -15.36
N VAL A 299 -18.93 5.26 -14.09
CA VAL A 299 -17.91 5.59 -13.08
C VAL A 299 -16.77 4.57 -13.08
N PHE A 300 -17.09 3.28 -13.11
CA PHE A 300 -16.14 2.18 -12.93
C PHE A 300 -15.90 1.34 -14.20
N GLY A 301 -16.71 1.53 -15.25
CA GLY A 301 -16.73 0.61 -16.37
C GLY A 301 -17.66 -0.60 -16.13
N ARG A 302 -17.99 -1.31 -17.20
CA ARG A 302 -18.94 -2.44 -17.14
C ARG A 302 -18.34 -3.67 -16.45
N GLN A 303 -17.03 -3.87 -16.62
CA GLN A 303 -16.32 -5.06 -16.15
C GLN A 303 -15.93 -4.99 -14.65
N PHE A 304 -16.01 -3.83 -14.02
CA PHE A 304 -15.55 -3.63 -12.64
C PHE A 304 -16.39 -4.46 -11.65
N LYS A 305 -15.73 -5.27 -10.82
CA LYS A 305 -16.37 -6.25 -9.92
C LYS A 305 -16.03 -6.03 -8.47
N SER A 306 -14.77 -5.65 -8.18
CA SER A 306 -14.27 -5.71 -6.81
C SER A 306 -13.22 -4.66 -6.47
N ILE A 307 -13.16 -4.37 -5.19
CA ILE A 307 -12.14 -3.53 -4.55
C ILE A 307 -11.51 -4.33 -3.42
N CYS A 308 -10.18 -4.39 -3.37
CA CYS A 308 -9.47 -4.85 -2.18
C CYS A 308 -9.08 -3.62 -1.35
N SER A 309 -9.51 -3.58 -0.08
CA SER A 309 -9.28 -2.45 0.82
C SER A 309 -8.37 -2.82 1.97
N GLY A 310 -7.38 -1.97 2.25
CA GLY A 310 -6.45 -2.16 3.36
C GLY A 310 -5.78 -0.87 3.81
N GLY A 311 -4.97 -0.96 4.86
CA GLY A 311 -4.13 0.13 5.34
C GLY A 311 -4.76 1.06 6.38
N ALA A 312 -6.11 1.07 6.52
CA ALA A 312 -6.84 1.81 7.56
C ALA A 312 -8.23 1.20 7.76
N TYR A 313 -8.93 1.67 8.80
CA TYR A 313 -10.33 1.31 9.03
C TYR A 313 -11.21 1.76 7.86
N LEU A 314 -12.14 0.88 7.46
CA LEU A 314 -13.17 1.18 6.46
C LEU A 314 -14.55 1.15 7.12
N ASN A 315 -15.29 2.25 7.02
CA ASN A 315 -16.66 2.34 7.50
C ASN A 315 -17.56 1.31 6.77
N PRO A 316 -18.25 0.41 7.49
CA PRO A 316 -19.12 -0.62 6.89
C PRO A 316 -20.20 -0.08 5.95
N ALA A 317 -20.70 1.14 6.19
CA ALA A 317 -21.70 1.78 5.34
C ALA A 317 -21.22 1.95 3.89
N TYR A 318 -19.91 2.11 3.67
CA TYR A 318 -19.37 2.19 2.31
C TYR A 318 -19.38 0.82 1.62
N VAL A 319 -19.15 -0.26 2.35
CA VAL A 319 -19.27 -1.63 1.79
C VAL A 319 -20.68 -1.86 1.26
N GLU A 320 -21.69 -1.49 2.05
CA GLU A 320 -23.11 -1.58 1.64
C GLU A 320 -23.43 -0.67 0.45
N THR A 321 -22.86 0.54 0.44
CA THR A 321 -23.05 1.48 -0.68
C THR A 321 -22.56 0.88 -1.98
N PHE A 322 -21.33 0.31 -2.01
CA PHE A 322 -20.77 -0.30 -3.22
C PHE A 322 -21.52 -1.57 -3.64
N ALA A 323 -22.00 -2.36 -2.66
CA ALA A 323 -22.79 -3.57 -2.94
C ALA A 323 -24.06 -3.26 -3.76
N LYS A 324 -24.71 -2.11 -3.57
CA LYS A 324 -25.86 -1.64 -4.38
C LYS A 324 -25.54 -1.50 -5.86
N TYR A 325 -24.26 -1.27 -6.19
CA TYR A 325 -23.77 -1.17 -7.55
C TYR A 325 -23.17 -2.49 -8.07
N GLY A 326 -23.32 -3.60 -7.33
CA GLY A 326 -22.75 -4.90 -7.66
C GLY A 326 -21.22 -4.89 -7.63
N ILE A 327 -20.63 -4.14 -6.69
CA ILE A 327 -19.18 -4.07 -6.45
C ILE A 327 -18.93 -4.61 -5.04
N THR A 328 -18.09 -5.64 -4.94
CA THR A 328 -17.72 -6.25 -3.65
C THR A 328 -16.44 -5.61 -3.12
N ILE A 329 -16.42 -5.28 -1.83
CA ILE A 329 -15.21 -4.79 -1.16
C ILE A 329 -14.67 -5.88 -0.25
N TYR A 330 -13.45 -6.35 -0.52
CA TYR A 330 -12.69 -7.29 0.31
C TYR A 330 -11.76 -6.51 1.21
N GLN A 331 -11.99 -6.53 2.52
CA GLN A 331 -11.13 -5.89 3.49
C GLN A 331 -9.99 -6.82 3.88
N GLY A 332 -8.78 -6.27 4.00
CA GLY A 332 -7.60 -6.95 4.51
C GLY A 332 -6.90 -6.12 5.58
N TYR A 333 -6.15 -6.81 6.42
CA TYR A 333 -5.35 -6.22 7.47
C TYR A 333 -3.90 -6.68 7.36
N GLY A 334 -3.00 -5.80 7.73
CA GLY A 334 -1.59 -6.10 7.77
C GLY A 334 -0.71 -4.88 8.03
N MET A 335 0.58 -5.14 8.03
CA MET A 335 1.63 -4.15 8.26
C MET A 335 2.90 -4.56 7.51
N THR A 336 3.77 -3.60 7.22
CA THR A 336 5.00 -3.86 6.46
C THR A 336 5.84 -4.96 7.08
N GLU A 337 5.88 -5.04 8.41
CA GLU A 337 6.57 -6.05 9.20
C GLU A 337 6.03 -7.49 8.99
N CYS A 338 4.91 -7.63 8.26
CA CYS A 338 4.32 -8.93 7.88
C CYS A 338 4.07 -9.08 6.36
N SER A 339 4.75 -8.34 5.50
CA SER A 339 4.94 -8.52 4.04
C SER A 339 3.75 -8.32 3.06
N PRO A 340 2.66 -7.62 3.27
CA PRO A 340 2.18 -7.03 4.50
C PRO A 340 0.97 -7.75 5.11
N VAL A 341 0.32 -8.73 4.42
CA VAL A 341 -1.03 -9.22 4.74
C VAL A 341 -0.99 -10.24 5.86
N ILE A 342 -1.74 -9.96 6.93
CA ILE A 342 -1.97 -10.84 8.07
C ILE A 342 -3.30 -11.56 7.93
N SER A 343 -4.35 -10.84 7.50
CA SER A 343 -5.67 -11.40 7.26
C SER A 343 -6.37 -10.73 6.08
N SER A 344 -7.28 -11.43 5.43
CA SER A 344 -8.06 -10.92 4.31
C SER A 344 -9.42 -11.58 4.20
N ASN A 345 -10.44 -10.78 3.87
CA ASN A 345 -11.67 -11.30 3.30
C ASN A 345 -11.40 -11.70 1.83
N TYR A 346 -12.03 -12.76 1.36
CA TYR A 346 -11.90 -13.25 0.00
C TYR A 346 -13.19 -13.95 -0.45
N ILE A 347 -13.27 -14.33 -1.72
CA ILE A 347 -14.48 -14.95 -2.30
C ILE A 347 -14.91 -16.18 -1.48
N GLY A 348 -16.15 -16.20 -1.02
CA GLY A 348 -16.70 -17.28 -0.20
C GLY A 348 -16.32 -17.23 1.28
N ASN A 349 -15.46 -16.32 1.72
CA ASN A 349 -15.05 -16.16 3.12
C ASN A 349 -15.01 -14.66 3.49
N MET A 350 -16.17 -14.15 3.82
CA MET A 350 -16.37 -12.76 4.23
C MET A 350 -17.22 -12.69 5.50
N LYS A 351 -16.86 -11.80 6.42
CA LYS A 351 -17.63 -11.53 7.64
C LYS A 351 -17.66 -10.03 7.90
N ALA A 352 -18.86 -9.50 8.07
CA ALA A 352 -19.04 -8.07 8.33
C ALA A 352 -18.32 -7.62 9.61
N GLY A 353 -17.66 -6.47 9.57
CA GLY A 353 -16.90 -5.95 10.71
C GLY A 353 -15.53 -6.60 10.92
N SER A 354 -15.23 -7.73 10.26
CA SER A 354 -13.91 -8.37 10.31
C SER A 354 -12.97 -7.80 9.23
N VAL A 355 -11.68 -7.92 9.47
CA VAL A 355 -10.62 -7.68 8.48
C VAL A 355 -10.20 -8.97 7.76
N GLY A 356 -11.06 -10.00 7.81
CA GLY A 356 -10.94 -11.26 7.11
C GLY A 356 -10.31 -12.40 7.92
N LYS A 357 -10.16 -13.55 7.29
CA LYS A 357 -9.51 -14.72 7.87
C LYS A 357 -8.00 -14.54 7.89
N LEU A 358 -7.38 -15.12 8.92
CA LEU A 358 -5.91 -15.20 9.01
C LEU A 358 -5.33 -15.86 7.75
N MET A 359 -4.21 -15.34 7.27
CA MET A 359 -3.52 -15.90 6.11
C MET A 359 -3.01 -17.32 6.41
N PRO A 360 -3.06 -18.25 5.45
CA PRO A 360 -2.69 -19.67 5.68
C PRO A 360 -1.25 -19.89 6.16
N ASN A 361 -0.36 -18.94 5.95
CA ASN A 361 1.04 -18.96 6.39
C ASN A 361 1.30 -18.14 7.67
N CYS A 362 0.23 -17.76 8.38
CA CYS A 362 0.28 -17.02 9.63
C CYS A 362 -0.45 -17.77 10.74
N GLU A 363 0.10 -17.70 11.95
CA GLU A 363 -0.52 -18.07 13.20
C GLU A 363 -0.77 -16.82 14.03
N ALA A 364 -1.82 -16.79 14.84
CA ALA A 364 -2.13 -15.67 15.71
C ALA A 364 -2.38 -16.12 17.14
N LYS A 365 -2.02 -15.27 18.09
CA LYS A 365 -2.43 -15.37 19.50
C LYS A 365 -2.75 -13.99 20.05
N ILE A 366 -3.57 -13.95 21.09
CA ILE A 366 -3.88 -12.71 21.81
C ILE A 366 -3.11 -12.70 23.13
N VAL A 367 -2.33 -11.64 23.35
CA VAL A 367 -1.56 -11.43 24.58
C VAL A 367 -1.87 -10.02 25.09
N ASP A 368 -2.48 -9.90 26.25
CA ASP A 368 -2.92 -8.63 26.83
C ASP A 368 -3.74 -7.79 25.81
N GLU A 369 -4.75 -8.41 25.22
CA GLU A 369 -5.61 -7.86 24.15
C GLU A 369 -4.88 -7.51 22.84
N GLU A 370 -3.56 -7.61 22.77
CA GLU A 370 -2.75 -7.37 21.58
C GLU A 370 -2.69 -8.62 20.69
N LEU A 371 -2.91 -8.41 19.40
CA LEU A 371 -2.74 -9.44 18.37
C LEU A 371 -1.25 -9.66 18.10
N TRP A 372 -0.75 -10.86 18.37
CA TRP A 372 0.59 -11.30 18.01
C TRP A 372 0.52 -12.28 16.85
N VAL A 373 1.43 -12.16 15.91
CA VAL A 373 1.43 -12.96 14.67
C VAL A 373 2.79 -13.64 14.49
N LYS A 374 2.77 -14.90 14.06
CA LYS A 374 3.95 -15.68 13.69
C LYS A 374 3.72 -16.33 12.34
N GLY A 375 4.77 -16.45 11.52
CA GLY A 375 4.67 -17.12 10.23
C GLY A 375 5.75 -16.69 9.26
N SER A 376 5.73 -17.28 8.07
CA SER A 376 6.73 -17.04 7.04
C SER A 376 6.68 -15.63 6.44
N SER A 377 5.61 -14.88 6.68
CA SER A 377 5.48 -13.48 6.25
C SER A 377 6.14 -12.49 7.20
N VAL A 378 6.51 -12.90 8.44
CA VAL A 378 7.10 -12.01 9.46
C VAL A 378 8.52 -11.65 9.07
N MET A 379 8.84 -10.35 9.17
CA MET A 379 10.15 -9.77 8.86
C MET A 379 11.32 -10.41 9.60
N GLN A 380 12.54 -10.25 9.09
CA GLN A 380 13.76 -10.61 9.85
C GLN A 380 14.06 -9.65 11.02
N GLY A 381 13.57 -8.40 10.94
CA GLY A 381 13.82 -7.35 11.90
C GLY A 381 13.97 -5.99 11.23
N TYR A 382 14.41 -5.00 11.99
CA TYR A 382 14.71 -3.66 11.49
C TYR A 382 16.21 -3.50 11.20
N TYR A 383 16.53 -3.01 10.01
CA TYR A 383 17.91 -2.83 9.55
C TYR A 383 18.69 -1.89 10.47
N ARG A 384 19.80 -2.41 11.05
CA ARG A 384 20.66 -1.70 12.02
C ARG A 384 19.92 -1.15 13.26
N MET A 385 18.80 -1.77 13.64
CA MET A 385 18.01 -1.36 14.79
C MET A 385 17.70 -2.59 15.69
N PRO A 386 18.72 -3.18 16.34
CA PRO A 386 18.56 -4.43 17.10
C PRO A 386 17.66 -4.28 18.34
N ARG A 387 17.66 -3.09 18.97
CA ARG A 387 16.81 -2.82 20.12
C ARG A 387 15.33 -2.81 19.72
N GLU A 388 14.97 -2.03 18.70
CA GLU A 388 13.60 -1.95 18.18
C GLU A 388 13.13 -3.31 17.65
N THR A 389 14.05 -4.10 17.08
CA THR A 389 13.78 -5.48 16.67
C THR A 389 13.41 -6.35 17.85
N ALA A 390 14.19 -6.33 18.92
CA ALA A 390 13.93 -7.11 20.15
C ALA A 390 12.66 -6.66 20.88
N GLU A 391 12.30 -5.37 20.81
CA GLU A 391 11.05 -4.83 21.37
C GLU A 391 9.82 -5.33 20.57
N THR A 392 9.99 -5.57 19.25
CA THR A 392 8.89 -5.91 18.33
C THR A 392 8.75 -7.42 18.07
N LEU A 393 9.86 -8.17 18.09
CA LEU A 393 9.89 -9.62 17.87
C LEU A 393 10.25 -10.36 19.15
N GLU A 394 9.46 -11.38 19.52
CA GLU A 394 9.70 -12.24 20.69
C GLU A 394 9.44 -13.70 20.31
N ASP A 395 10.45 -14.55 20.35
CA ASP A 395 10.38 -15.99 20.01
C ASP A 395 9.74 -16.27 18.62
N GLY A 396 10.01 -15.39 17.66
CA GLY A 396 9.45 -15.44 16.31
C GLY A 396 8.01 -14.90 16.20
N TRP A 397 7.44 -14.37 17.28
CA TRP A 397 6.17 -13.67 17.28
C TRP A 397 6.37 -12.17 17.03
N LEU A 398 5.63 -11.63 16.10
CA LEU A 398 5.53 -10.20 15.83
C LEU A 398 4.45 -9.59 16.74
N LYS A 399 4.85 -8.66 17.59
CA LYS A 399 3.95 -7.80 18.38
C LYS A 399 3.40 -6.73 17.44
N THR A 400 2.13 -6.84 17.04
CA THR A 400 1.59 -5.93 16.02
C THR A 400 1.31 -4.52 16.57
N GLY A 401 1.16 -4.38 17.88
CA GLY A 401 0.66 -3.17 18.52
C GLY A 401 -0.82 -2.90 18.25
N ASP A 402 -1.52 -3.80 17.54
CA ASP A 402 -2.95 -3.71 17.29
C ASP A 402 -3.72 -4.57 18.30
N LEU A 403 -4.81 -4.01 18.81
CA LEU A 403 -5.73 -4.70 19.73
C LEU A 403 -6.82 -5.37 18.91
N GLY A 404 -7.25 -6.55 19.35
CA GLY A 404 -8.27 -7.28 18.66
C GLY A 404 -8.46 -8.71 19.15
N TYR A 405 -9.26 -9.47 18.42
CA TYR A 405 -9.49 -10.88 18.69
C TYR A 405 -9.69 -11.67 17.40
N VAL A 406 -9.56 -12.97 17.50
CA VAL A 406 -9.87 -13.93 16.43
C VAL A 406 -11.05 -14.75 16.90
N ASP A 407 -12.10 -14.82 16.08
CA ASP A 407 -13.28 -15.62 16.43
C ASP A 407 -13.07 -17.12 16.14
N GLU A 408 -14.06 -17.94 16.52
CA GLU A 408 -14.03 -19.40 16.35
C GLU A 408 -13.95 -19.85 14.88
N GLU A 409 -14.37 -18.99 13.94
CA GLU A 409 -14.28 -19.24 12.50
C GLU A 409 -12.95 -18.78 11.88
N GLY A 410 -12.05 -18.17 12.68
CA GLY A 410 -10.74 -17.66 12.27
C GLY A 410 -10.77 -16.28 11.63
N PHE A 411 -11.85 -15.51 11.81
CA PHE A 411 -11.91 -14.11 11.38
C PHE A 411 -11.27 -13.17 12.41
N VAL A 412 -10.49 -12.22 11.94
CA VAL A 412 -9.79 -11.23 12.75
C VAL A 412 -10.65 -9.97 12.88
N PHE A 413 -10.80 -9.48 14.11
CA PHE A 413 -11.48 -8.22 14.44
C PHE A 413 -10.51 -7.30 15.18
N LEU A 414 -10.38 -6.07 14.71
CA LEU A 414 -9.52 -5.06 15.30
C LEU A 414 -10.36 -4.10 16.13
N THR A 415 -9.90 -3.79 17.35
CA THR A 415 -10.58 -2.90 18.28
C THR A 415 -9.80 -1.59 18.55
N GLY A 416 -8.50 -1.53 18.18
CA GLY A 416 -7.71 -0.32 18.35
C GLY A 416 -6.21 -0.54 18.29
N ARG A 417 -5.47 0.45 18.83
CA ARG A 417 -4.01 0.45 18.94
C ARG A 417 -3.58 0.52 20.40
N LYS A 418 -2.72 -0.40 20.83
CA LYS A 418 -2.19 -0.46 22.21
C LYS A 418 -1.60 0.87 22.71
N LYS A 419 -0.81 1.52 21.87
CA LYS A 419 -0.16 2.81 22.17
C LYS A 419 -1.11 4.01 22.28
N ASN A 420 -2.32 3.90 21.73
CA ASN A 420 -3.30 4.97 21.73
C ASN A 420 -4.35 4.81 22.84
N LEU A 421 -4.28 3.70 23.60
CA LEU A 421 -5.20 3.46 24.70
C LEU A 421 -5.25 4.65 25.64
N ILE A 422 -6.45 5.09 25.95
CA ILE A 422 -6.74 6.04 27.01
C ILE A 422 -6.89 5.25 28.29
N ILE A 423 -6.01 5.50 29.26
CA ILE A 423 -6.13 4.90 30.59
C ILE A 423 -6.93 5.88 31.44
N THR A 424 -8.16 5.47 31.78
CA THR A 424 -9.02 6.32 32.60
C THR A 424 -8.51 6.42 34.04
N PRO A 425 -8.93 7.43 34.82
CA PRO A 425 -8.55 7.55 36.24
C PRO A 425 -8.90 6.32 37.08
N ASN A 426 -9.89 5.54 36.65
CA ASN A 426 -10.31 4.30 37.31
C ASN A 426 -9.53 3.05 36.85
N GLY A 427 -8.51 3.24 35.98
CA GLY A 427 -7.67 2.14 35.47
C GLY A 427 -8.26 1.36 34.29
N GLU A 428 -9.39 1.81 33.72
CA GLU A 428 -10.01 1.17 32.55
C GLU A 428 -9.30 1.58 31.26
N ASN A 429 -9.10 0.63 30.36
CA ASN A 429 -8.54 0.85 29.04
C ASN A 429 -9.64 1.19 28.02
N VAL A 430 -9.51 2.32 27.37
CA VAL A 430 -10.44 2.77 26.33
C VAL A 430 -9.71 2.95 25.01
N SER A 431 -10.11 2.22 23.98
CA SER A 431 -9.62 2.45 22.62
C SER A 431 -10.30 3.68 22.03
N PRO A 432 -9.57 4.77 21.74
CA PRO A 432 -10.15 5.93 21.10
C PRO A 432 -10.63 5.62 19.67
N GLU A 433 -9.97 4.70 18.96
CA GLU A 433 -10.35 4.29 17.60
C GLU A 433 -11.75 3.67 17.56
N GLU A 434 -12.12 2.88 18.56
CA GLU A 434 -13.46 2.30 18.64
C GLU A 434 -14.54 3.40 18.68
N ILE A 435 -14.30 4.43 19.47
CA ILE A 435 -15.22 5.58 19.59
C ILE A 435 -15.21 6.38 18.29
N GLU A 436 -14.02 6.69 17.76
CA GLU A 436 -13.85 7.45 16.50
C GLU A 436 -14.55 6.76 15.32
N ASN A 437 -14.39 5.45 15.20
CA ASN A 437 -15.03 4.65 14.16
C ASN A 437 -16.56 4.76 14.27
N LYS A 438 -17.10 4.69 15.49
CA LYS A 438 -18.54 4.80 15.72
C LYS A 438 -19.08 6.20 15.41
N LEU A 439 -18.40 7.25 15.86
CA LEU A 439 -18.78 8.63 15.55
C LEU A 439 -18.65 8.93 14.05
N GLY A 440 -17.62 8.36 13.39
CA GLY A 440 -17.38 8.51 11.94
C GLY A 440 -18.43 7.85 11.05
N GLU A 441 -19.34 7.02 11.59
CA GLU A 441 -20.52 6.53 10.86
C GLU A 441 -21.51 7.66 10.55
N ASN A 442 -21.50 8.73 11.34
CA ASN A 442 -22.38 9.88 11.13
C ASN A 442 -21.84 10.78 10.01
N ARG A 443 -22.69 11.06 9.03
CA ARG A 443 -22.36 11.88 7.85
C ARG A 443 -21.96 13.32 8.14
N LEU A 444 -22.30 13.83 9.32
CA LEU A 444 -21.91 15.17 9.74
C LEU A 444 -20.45 15.22 10.21
N VAL A 445 -19.82 14.06 10.45
CA VAL A 445 -18.43 13.92 10.86
C VAL A 445 -17.56 13.67 9.63
N GLN A 446 -16.65 14.60 9.31
CA GLN A 446 -15.64 14.41 8.29
C GLN A 446 -14.38 13.78 8.89
N GLU A 447 -13.93 14.29 10.03
CA GLU A 447 -12.80 13.77 10.79
C GLU A 447 -13.08 13.85 12.28
N VAL A 448 -12.59 12.89 13.03
CA VAL A 448 -12.73 12.84 14.48
C VAL A 448 -11.47 12.32 15.13
N LEU A 449 -11.13 12.91 16.27
CA LEU A 449 -10.05 12.48 17.14
C LEU A 449 -10.58 12.43 18.57
N VAL A 450 -10.45 11.28 19.20
CA VAL A 450 -10.83 11.07 20.60
C VAL A 450 -9.57 11.00 21.46
N ARG A 451 -9.58 11.73 22.57
CA ARG A 451 -8.45 11.77 23.51
C ARG A 451 -8.92 11.98 24.94
N GLU A 452 -8.07 11.66 25.88
CA GLU A 452 -8.24 12.08 27.26
C GLU A 452 -7.79 13.54 27.40
N LYS A 453 -8.57 14.35 28.09
CA LYS A 453 -8.23 15.71 28.43
C LYS A 453 -8.85 16.08 29.78
N LYS A 454 -8.00 16.46 30.75
CA LYS A 454 -8.41 16.81 32.11
C LYS A 454 -9.24 15.72 32.82
N GLY A 455 -8.88 14.45 32.61
CA GLY A 455 -9.53 13.29 33.24
C GLY A 455 -10.82 12.84 32.58
N VAL A 456 -11.21 13.42 31.42
CA VAL A 456 -12.42 13.04 30.69
C VAL A 456 -12.13 12.73 29.24
N ILE A 457 -12.98 11.92 28.61
CA ILE A 457 -12.92 11.65 27.18
C ILE A 457 -13.51 12.83 26.43
N GLU A 458 -12.71 13.45 25.56
CA GLU A 458 -13.08 14.54 24.65
C GLU A 458 -13.11 14.01 23.21
N ALA A 459 -14.17 14.33 22.47
CA ALA A 459 -14.21 14.16 21.02
C ALA A 459 -13.93 15.51 20.35
N GLU A 460 -12.87 15.59 19.55
CA GLU A 460 -12.54 16.72 18.71
C GLU A 460 -12.96 16.38 17.27
N ILE A 461 -13.90 17.15 16.70
CA ILE A 461 -14.55 16.82 15.42
C ILE A 461 -14.36 17.94 14.42
N PHE A 462 -13.92 17.60 13.21
CA PHE A 462 -14.03 18.45 12.04
C PHE A 462 -15.28 18.01 11.24
N PRO A 463 -16.31 18.87 11.18
CA PRO A 463 -17.59 18.55 10.52
C PRO A 463 -17.47 18.52 9.00
N ASP A 464 -18.33 17.75 8.34
CA ASP A 464 -18.57 17.87 6.91
C ASP A 464 -19.49 19.09 6.65
N TYR A 465 -18.87 20.25 6.51
CA TYR A 465 -19.56 21.51 6.27
C TYR A 465 -20.33 21.52 4.95
N GLU A 466 -19.86 20.80 3.92
CA GLU A 466 -20.56 20.69 2.65
C GLU A 466 -21.84 19.86 2.80
N TYR A 467 -21.76 18.74 3.51
CA TYR A 467 -22.92 17.93 3.84
C TYR A 467 -23.93 18.72 4.68
N ALA A 468 -23.48 19.42 5.70
CA ALA A 468 -24.33 20.27 6.56
C ALA A 468 -25.07 21.32 5.72
N LYS A 469 -24.37 22.01 4.81
CA LYS A 469 -24.97 23.01 3.90
C LYS A 469 -26.00 22.37 2.97
N LYS A 470 -25.67 21.22 2.35
CA LYS A 470 -26.54 20.48 1.43
C LYS A 470 -27.84 20.02 2.13
N LYS A 471 -27.72 19.58 3.39
CA LYS A 471 -28.85 19.11 4.21
C LYS A 471 -29.56 20.24 4.98
N LYS A 472 -29.10 21.48 4.81
CA LYS A 472 -29.65 22.67 5.50
C LYS A 472 -29.64 22.54 7.03
N ILE A 473 -28.60 21.89 7.60
CA ILE A 473 -28.43 21.78 9.05
C ILE A 473 -28.04 23.16 9.57
N LYS A 474 -28.89 23.75 10.40
CA LYS A 474 -28.71 25.12 10.88
C LYS A 474 -27.71 25.19 12.04
N ASP A 475 -27.74 24.22 12.94
CA ASP A 475 -26.84 24.15 14.10
C ASP A 475 -26.04 22.84 14.04
N ILE A 476 -24.79 22.97 13.60
CA ILE A 476 -23.86 21.83 13.50
C ILE A 476 -23.49 21.32 14.89
N ARG A 477 -23.34 22.23 15.89
CA ARG A 477 -23.02 21.87 17.28
C ARG A 477 -24.13 21.03 17.90
N GLU A 478 -25.38 21.45 17.73
CA GLU A 478 -26.53 20.70 18.22
C GLU A 478 -26.59 19.29 17.59
N GLY A 479 -26.42 19.20 16.27
CA GLY A 479 -26.41 17.91 15.55
C GLY A 479 -25.30 16.97 16.02
N LEU A 480 -24.09 17.47 16.25
CA LEU A 480 -22.97 16.67 16.78
C LEU A 480 -23.20 16.30 18.26
N GLN A 481 -23.78 17.20 19.07
CA GLN A 481 -24.10 16.91 20.46
C GLN A 481 -25.15 15.80 20.57
N GLN A 482 -26.22 15.85 19.77
CA GLN A 482 -27.24 14.79 19.72
C GLN A 482 -26.61 13.42 19.36
N MET A 483 -25.69 13.38 18.39
CA MET A 483 -24.95 12.17 18.05
C MET A 483 -24.12 11.62 19.23
N ILE A 484 -23.44 12.50 19.96
CA ILE A 484 -22.67 12.11 21.17
C ILE A 484 -23.61 11.59 22.25
N ASP A 485 -24.74 12.25 22.47
CA ASP A 485 -25.73 11.82 23.45
C ASP A 485 -26.33 10.46 23.12
N GLU A 486 -26.57 10.17 21.83
CA GLU A 486 -27.00 8.84 21.37
C GLU A 486 -25.94 7.78 21.61
N TYR A 487 -24.67 8.08 21.28
CA TYR A 487 -23.55 7.20 21.59
C TYR A 487 -23.47 6.93 23.10
N ASN A 488 -23.52 7.97 23.93
CA ASN A 488 -23.40 7.88 25.38
C ASN A 488 -24.52 7.07 26.04
N LYS A 489 -25.71 7.01 25.44
CA LYS A 489 -26.82 6.16 25.94
C LYS A 489 -26.50 4.67 25.88
N GLN A 490 -25.70 4.26 24.89
CA GLN A 490 -25.31 2.87 24.65
C GLN A 490 -23.96 2.52 25.26
N ALA A 491 -23.09 3.53 25.45
CA ALA A 491 -21.73 3.35 25.93
C ALA A 491 -21.65 3.10 27.43
N PRO A 492 -20.77 2.19 27.90
CA PRO A 492 -20.39 2.08 29.31
C PRO A 492 -19.90 3.41 29.86
N LEU A 493 -20.06 3.65 31.16
CA LEU A 493 -19.70 4.92 31.81
C LEU A 493 -18.26 5.38 31.49
N TYR A 494 -17.31 4.45 31.51
CA TYR A 494 -15.89 4.74 31.28
C TYR A 494 -15.55 5.05 29.80
N LYS A 495 -16.46 4.76 28.83
CA LYS A 495 -16.31 5.11 27.41
C LYS A 495 -17.10 6.35 27.01
N ARG A 496 -17.85 6.97 27.91
CA ARG A 496 -18.69 8.13 27.58
C ARG A 496 -17.87 9.37 27.29
N ILE A 497 -18.31 10.10 26.29
CA ILE A 497 -17.73 11.38 25.87
C ILE A 497 -18.37 12.50 26.68
N TYR A 498 -17.54 13.28 27.36
CA TYR A 498 -17.99 14.36 28.24
C TYR A 498 -17.69 15.75 27.68
N ALA A 499 -16.87 15.86 26.64
CA ALA A 499 -16.54 17.12 26.02
C ALA A 499 -16.56 17.00 24.49
N LEU A 500 -17.09 18.01 23.81
CA LEU A 500 -17.11 18.16 22.35
C LEU A 500 -16.35 19.43 21.97
N GLN A 501 -15.32 19.28 21.18
CA GLN A 501 -14.61 20.36 20.50
C GLN A 501 -14.89 20.31 19.00
N ILE A 502 -15.31 21.43 18.41
CA ILE A 502 -15.53 21.52 16.95
C ILE A 502 -14.37 22.27 16.33
N ARG A 503 -13.80 21.69 15.27
CA ARG A 503 -12.71 22.29 14.50
C ARG A 503 -13.25 23.06 13.31
N GLU A 504 -12.55 24.14 12.99
CA GLU A 504 -12.78 24.90 11.75
C GLU A 504 -11.90 24.44 10.58
N LYS A 505 -10.84 23.68 10.89
CA LYS A 505 -9.86 23.17 9.91
C LYS A 505 -9.62 21.69 10.12
N GLU A 506 -9.30 20.99 9.02
CA GLU A 506 -8.89 19.57 9.04
C GLU A 506 -7.73 19.33 10.00
N PHE A 507 -7.63 18.10 10.48
CA PHE A 507 -6.46 17.66 11.26
C PHE A 507 -5.21 17.60 10.38
N GLU A 508 -4.04 17.79 10.99
CA GLU A 508 -2.77 17.51 10.34
C GLU A 508 -2.65 16.01 10.06
N LYS A 509 -2.16 15.69 8.87
CA LYS A 509 -2.02 14.31 8.40
C LYS A 509 -0.57 14.02 8.04
N ASN A 510 -0.17 12.76 8.16
CA ASN A 510 1.11 12.28 7.65
C ASN A 510 1.06 12.05 6.11
N THR A 511 2.16 11.59 5.52
CA THR A 511 2.26 11.28 4.07
C THR A 511 1.27 10.20 3.62
N THR A 512 0.83 9.32 4.53
CA THR A 512 -0.19 8.29 4.28
C THR A 512 -1.61 8.76 4.57
N ARG A 513 -1.82 10.08 4.73
CA ARG A 513 -3.12 10.71 5.01
C ARG A 513 -3.78 10.31 6.34
N LYS A 514 -3.04 9.72 7.28
CA LYS A 514 -3.53 9.42 8.64
C LYS A 514 -3.39 10.66 9.53
N ILE A 515 -4.41 10.90 10.37
CA ILE A 515 -4.40 11.99 11.35
C ILE A 515 -3.23 11.81 12.31
N LYS A 516 -2.46 12.88 12.52
CA LYS A 516 -1.43 12.92 13.56
C LYS A 516 -2.11 13.13 14.92
N ARG A 517 -1.91 12.18 15.84
CA ARG A 517 -2.52 12.23 17.19
C ARG A 517 -1.71 13.08 18.16
N PHE A 518 -0.41 13.27 17.89
CA PHE A 518 0.55 13.97 18.75
C PHE A 518 1.43 14.91 17.93
#